data_96ba120fa9ae5934f2b9480d36c23587
#
_entry.id   96ba120fa9ae5934f2b9480d36c23587
#
_cell.length_a   1.000
_cell.length_b   1.000
_cell.length_c   1.000
_cell.angle_alpha   90.00
_cell.angle_beta   90.00
_cell.angle_gamma   90.00
#
_symmetry.space_group_name_H-M   'P 1'
#
loop_
_entity.id
_entity.type
_entity.pdbx_description
1 polymer ?
#
loop_
_entity_poly.entity_id
_entity_poly.type
_entity_poly.pdbx_seq_one_letter_code
_entity_poly.pdbx_strand_id
1 'polypeptide(L)'
;KFSGFDVIELTGKAEEDVIIVIDGNKGTVSIEKAPLEHKDAHVLGEELTTMYAEDDNDRKNVAVVCSGSAADHCNLSMLNFTFYDPKRNVVRLKQAGRGGIGRVFADKHIKALVCHFKGVKANLNHVYDISILNRDGLKFHREVATQDDKQNSMRKSGTAYSLRIMSDYDILPTRN
;
A
#
# COMPACT_ATOMS: atom_id res chain seq x y z
N LYS A 1 10.31 -1.30 -4.05
CA LYS A 1 11.63 -0.64 -4.06
C LYS A 1 12.65 -1.36 -3.18
N PHE A 2 12.35 -1.59 -1.91
CA PHE A 2 13.29 -2.24 -0.99
C PHE A 2 13.57 -3.70 -1.34
N SER A 3 12.68 -4.36 -2.06
CA SER A 3 12.87 -5.73 -2.56
C SER A 3 13.76 -5.82 -3.82
N GLY A 4 14.34 -4.72 -4.27
CA GLY A 4 15.28 -4.68 -5.40
C GLY A 4 14.66 -4.30 -6.75
N PHE A 5 13.35 -4.03 -6.78
CA PHE A 5 12.63 -3.67 -8.01
C PHE A 5 12.03 -2.27 -7.89
N ASP A 6 12.26 -1.44 -8.88
CA ASP A 6 11.67 -0.09 -8.96
C ASP A 6 10.31 -0.10 -9.67
N VAL A 7 10.13 -0.99 -10.64
CA VAL A 7 8.91 -1.14 -11.44
C VAL A 7 8.64 -2.62 -11.67
N ILE A 8 7.36 -2.99 -11.66
CA ILE A 8 6.88 -4.31 -12.03
C ILE A 8 5.76 -4.12 -13.04
N GLU A 9 5.90 -4.74 -14.21
CA GLU A 9 4.87 -4.80 -15.22
C GLU A 9 4.22 -6.19 -15.22
N LEU A 10 2.90 -6.23 -15.07
CA LEU A 10 2.12 -7.46 -15.07
C LEU A 10 1.34 -7.60 -16.37
N THR A 11 1.86 -8.39 -17.29
CA THR A 11 1.24 -8.65 -18.60
C THR A 11 0.47 -9.97 -18.61
N GLY A 12 -0.47 -10.11 -19.55
CA GLY A 12 -1.26 -11.33 -19.71
C GLY A 12 -2.33 -11.50 -18.63
N LYS A 13 -2.85 -12.72 -18.56
CA LYS A 13 -3.90 -13.19 -17.65
C LYS A 13 -3.61 -14.64 -17.28
N ALA A 14 -3.75 -14.99 -16.01
CA ALA A 14 -3.61 -16.37 -15.54
C ALA A 14 -4.88 -17.18 -15.86
N GLU A 15 -4.74 -18.50 -16.01
CA GLU A 15 -5.87 -19.42 -16.20
C GLU A 15 -6.62 -19.68 -14.89
N GLU A 16 -5.92 -19.67 -13.78
CA GLU A 16 -6.46 -19.83 -12.43
C GLU A 16 -5.96 -18.69 -11.51
N ASP A 17 -6.53 -18.61 -10.32
CA ASP A 17 -6.17 -17.59 -9.33
C ASP A 17 -4.73 -17.78 -8.84
N VAL A 18 -3.91 -16.75 -9.00
CA VAL A 18 -2.49 -16.75 -8.66
C VAL A 18 -2.14 -15.62 -7.69
N ILE A 19 -1.03 -15.82 -7.01
CA ILE A 19 -0.29 -14.78 -6.30
C ILE A 19 1.08 -14.59 -6.94
N ILE A 20 1.58 -13.37 -6.87
CA ILE A 20 2.93 -13.03 -7.32
C ILE A 20 3.76 -12.80 -6.07
N VAL A 21 4.83 -13.54 -5.91
CA VAL A 21 5.72 -13.46 -4.74
C VAL A 21 7.05 -12.88 -5.15
N ILE A 22 7.42 -11.78 -4.50
CA ILE A 22 8.71 -11.11 -4.67
C ILE A 22 9.50 -11.32 -3.40
N ASP A 23 10.48 -12.19 -3.47
CA ASP A 23 11.45 -12.41 -2.38
C ASP A 23 12.67 -11.54 -2.62
N GLY A 24 12.69 -10.37 -2.01
CA GLY A 24 13.82 -9.43 -2.09
C GLY A 24 15.07 -9.91 -1.35
N ASN A 25 14.96 -10.91 -0.46
CA ASN A 25 16.11 -11.50 0.22
C ASN A 25 16.89 -12.41 -0.74
N LYS A 26 16.18 -13.11 -1.63
CA LYS A 26 16.75 -13.98 -2.65
C LYS A 26 16.88 -13.31 -4.02
N GLY A 27 16.23 -12.17 -4.23
CA GLY A 27 16.17 -11.49 -5.53
C GLY A 27 15.35 -12.25 -6.56
N THR A 28 14.33 -13.00 -6.14
CA THR A 28 13.48 -13.83 -7.00
C THR A 28 12.06 -13.31 -7.08
N VAL A 29 11.43 -13.58 -8.22
CA VAL A 29 9.99 -13.38 -8.44
C VAL A 29 9.40 -14.72 -8.88
N SER A 30 8.34 -15.17 -8.21
CA SER A 30 7.59 -16.36 -8.57
C SER A 30 6.10 -16.05 -8.75
N ILE A 31 5.44 -16.85 -9.59
CA ILE A 31 3.99 -16.88 -9.72
C ILE A 31 3.55 -18.22 -9.15
N GLU A 32 2.69 -18.17 -8.17
CA GLU A 32 2.23 -19.34 -7.42
C GLU A 32 0.71 -19.42 -7.49
N LYS A 33 0.17 -20.64 -7.44
CA LYS A 33 -1.27 -20.82 -7.27
C LYS A 33 -1.72 -20.13 -5.98
N ALA A 34 -2.84 -19.42 -6.02
CA ALA A 34 -3.36 -18.78 -4.83
C ALA A 34 -3.69 -19.82 -3.76
N PRO A 35 -3.08 -19.75 -2.57
CA PRO A 35 -3.20 -20.80 -1.56
C PRO A 35 -4.51 -20.71 -0.76
N LEU A 36 -5.26 -19.63 -0.94
CA LEU A 36 -6.42 -19.27 -0.13
C LEU A 36 -7.65 -19.06 -1.01
N GLU A 37 -8.81 -19.36 -0.47
CA GLU A 37 -10.07 -18.95 -1.08
C GLU A 37 -10.15 -17.42 -1.17
N HIS A 38 -10.90 -16.91 -2.14
CA HIS A 38 -11.07 -15.49 -2.32
C HIS A 38 -11.90 -14.90 -1.20
N LYS A 39 -11.29 -14.07 -0.36
CA LYS A 39 -11.86 -13.45 0.82
C LYS A 39 -11.87 -11.93 0.70
N ASP A 40 -12.36 -11.26 1.72
CA ASP A 40 -12.21 -9.81 1.79
C ASP A 40 -10.72 -9.41 1.94
N ALA A 41 -10.42 -8.16 1.57
CA ALA A 41 -9.06 -7.69 1.51
C ALA A 41 -8.33 -7.66 2.87
N HIS A 42 -9.07 -7.50 3.99
CA HIS A 42 -8.45 -7.48 5.32
C HIS A 42 -7.99 -8.88 5.72
N VAL A 43 -8.88 -9.86 5.56
CA VAL A 43 -8.58 -11.26 5.86
C VAL A 43 -7.44 -11.76 4.97
N LEU A 44 -7.54 -11.52 3.66
CA LEU A 44 -6.51 -11.93 2.71
C LEU A 44 -5.15 -11.29 3.02
N GLY A 45 -5.13 -9.99 3.34
CA GLY A 45 -3.91 -9.28 3.71
C GLY A 45 -3.25 -9.83 4.98
N GLU A 46 -4.04 -10.14 6.02
CA GLU A 46 -3.54 -10.70 7.28
C GLU A 46 -3.01 -12.13 7.08
N GLU A 47 -3.76 -12.98 6.40
CA GLU A 47 -3.39 -14.38 6.14
C GLU A 47 -2.10 -14.47 5.31
N LEU A 48 -2.00 -13.72 4.21
CA LEU A 48 -0.79 -13.70 3.38
C LEU A 48 0.41 -13.10 4.11
N THR A 49 0.22 -12.04 4.91
CA THR A 49 1.30 -11.49 5.73
C THR A 49 1.85 -12.53 6.70
N THR A 50 0.96 -13.29 7.33
CA THR A 50 1.36 -14.35 8.28
C THR A 50 1.99 -15.55 7.57
N MET A 51 1.45 -15.94 6.41
CA MET A 51 1.92 -17.10 5.64
C MET A 51 3.34 -16.90 5.09
N TYR A 52 3.69 -15.69 4.66
CA TYR A 52 4.99 -15.37 4.08
C TYR A 52 6.01 -14.81 5.08
N ALA A 53 5.62 -14.58 6.31
CA ALA A 53 6.54 -14.26 7.40
C ALA A 53 7.18 -15.54 7.96
N GLU A 54 8.45 -15.51 8.31
CA GLU A 54 9.15 -16.63 8.96
C GLU A 54 8.74 -16.79 10.43
N ASP A 55 8.42 -15.69 11.09
CA ASP A 55 7.93 -15.60 12.46
C ASP A 55 7.12 -14.31 12.69
N ASP A 56 6.60 -14.11 13.90
CA ASP A 56 5.81 -12.92 14.24
C ASP A 56 6.60 -11.60 14.07
N ASN A 57 7.90 -11.61 14.33
CA ASN A 57 8.74 -10.41 14.14
C ASN A 57 8.99 -10.11 12.67
N ASP A 58 8.92 -11.12 11.82
CA ASP A 58 9.15 -10.98 10.38
C ASP A 58 7.92 -10.43 9.65
N ARG A 59 6.74 -10.46 10.25
CA ARG A 59 5.50 -9.88 9.67
C ARG A 59 5.66 -8.42 9.24
N LYS A 60 6.52 -7.65 9.89
CA LYS A 60 6.87 -6.27 9.51
C LYS A 60 7.66 -6.15 8.20
N ASN A 61 8.25 -7.24 7.74
CA ASN A 61 9.06 -7.32 6.53
C ASN A 61 8.25 -7.84 5.33
N VAL A 62 6.98 -8.21 5.55
CA VAL A 62 6.06 -8.64 4.50
C VAL A 62 5.06 -7.53 4.21
N ALA A 63 4.88 -7.23 2.94
CA ALA A 63 3.85 -6.32 2.45
C ALA A 63 3.05 -7.00 1.34
N VAL A 64 1.73 -6.85 1.38
CA VAL A 64 0.82 -7.47 0.43
C VAL A 64 0.04 -6.38 -0.31
N VAL A 65 -0.08 -6.52 -1.61
CA VAL A 65 -1.04 -5.76 -2.43
C VAL A 65 -2.11 -6.73 -2.87
N CYS A 66 -3.36 -6.49 -2.53
CA CYS A 66 -4.45 -7.40 -2.85
C CYS A 66 -5.74 -6.67 -3.25
N SER A 67 -6.60 -7.37 -3.95
CA SER A 67 -8.00 -7.02 -4.14
C SER A 67 -8.87 -8.06 -3.43
N GLY A 68 -9.92 -7.63 -2.74
CA GLY A 68 -10.87 -8.56 -2.11
C GLY A 68 -11.88 -9.13 -3.11
N SER A 69 -12.73 -10.05 -2.63
CA SER A 69 -13.77 -10.71 -3.43
C SER A 69 -14.73 -9.76 -4.15
N ALA A 70 -14.97 -8.56 -3.61
CA ALA A 70 -15.77 -7.54 -4.26
C ALA A 70 -15.22 -7.12 -5.64
N ALA A 71 -13.93 -7.32 -5.89
CA ALA A 71 -13.31 -6.97 -7.18
C ALA A 71 -13.82 -7.81 -8.34
N ASP A 72 -14.34 -8.99 -8.09
CA ASP A 72 -14.94 -9.85 -9.12
C ASP A 72 -16.29 -9.30 -9.64
N HIS A 73 -16.93 -8.43 -8.83
CA HIS A 73 -18.29 -7.96 -9.09
C HIS A 73 -18.42 -6.44 -9.19
N CYS A 74 -17.32 -5.69 -8.95
CA CYS A 74 -17.37 -4.24 -8.89
C CYS A 74 -16.24 -3.60 -9.72
N ASN A 75 -16.63 -2.78 -10.70
CA ASN A 75 -15.68 -2.05 -11.55
C ASN A 75 -15.01 -0.86 -10.83
N LEU A 76 -15.45 -0.52 -9.62
CA LEU A 76 -14.88 0.55 -8.79
C LEU A 76 -13.95 0.02 -7.69
N SER A 77 -13.64 -1.27 -7.72
CA SER A 77 -12.77 -1.89 -6.71
C SER A 77 -11.37 -1.30 -6.72
N MET A 78 -10.77 -1.26 -5.55
CA MET A 78 -9.45 -0.68 -5.32
C MET A 78 -8.42 -1.75 -4.98
N LEU A 79 -7.14 -1.42 -5.09
CA LEU A 79 -6.07 -2.20 -4.52
C LEU A 79 -5.84 -1.80 -3.07
N ASN A 80 -5.61 -2.79 -2.23
CA ASN A 80 -5.31 -2.64 -0.83
C ASN A 80 -3.86 -3.02 -0.58
N PHE A 81 -3.16 -2.17 0.18
CA PHE A 81 -1.75 -2.33 0.53
C PHE A 81 -1.66 -2.59 2.02
N THR A 82 -1.05 -3.69 2.42
CA THR A 82 -0.85 -3.98 3.83
C THR A 82 0.38 -3.26 4.37
N PHE A 83 0.33 -2.96 5.65
CA PHE A 83 1.48 -2.67 6.46
C PHE A 83 1.25 -3.19 7.88
N TYR A 84 2.28 -3.74 8.47
CA TYR A 84 2.22 -4.22 9.83
C TYR A 84 2.40 -3.08 10.84
N ASP A 85 1.48 -2.95 11.78
CA ASP A 85 1.56 -1.98 12.88
C ASP A 85 2.11 -2.68 14.14
N PRO A 86 3.41 -2.54 14.44
CA PRO A 86 4.02 -3.26 15.56
C PRO A 86 3.52 -2.79 16.93
N LYS A 87 2.96 -1.59 17.03
CA LYS A 87 2.38 -1.09 18.28
C LYS A 87 1.07 -1.77 18.64
N ARG A 88 0.32 -2.18 17.62
CA ARG A 88 -0.99 -2.83 17.78
C ARG A 88 -0.95 -4.32 17.49
N ASN A 89 0.17 -4.81 16.98
CA ASN A 89 0.36 -6.20 16.56
C ASN A 89 -0.69 -6.67 15.54
N VAL A 90 -1.00 -5.81 14.56
CA VAL A 90 -2.00 -6.09 13.53
C VAL A 90 -1.53 -5.62 12.15
N VAL A 91 -2.01 -6.32 11.12
CA VAL A 91 -1.89 -5.86 9.74
C VAL A 91 -2.98 -4.81 9.46
N ARG A 92 -2.59 -3.70 8.87
CA ARG A 92 -3.50 -2.62 8.48
C ARG A 92 -3.46 -2.43 6.98
N LEU A 93 -4.54 -1.88 6.42
CA LEU A 93 -4.66 -1.61 5.00
C LEU A 93 -4.63 -0.11 4.70
N LYS A 94 -4.02 0.21 3.55
CA LYS A 94 -4.17 1.46 2.83
C LYS A 94 -4.63 1.16 1.41
N GLN A 95 -5.36 2.09 0.82
CA GLN A 95 -6.02 1.87 -0.46
C GLN A 95 -5.44 2.76 -1.56
N ALA A 96 -5.27 2.18 -2.76
CA ALA A 96 -5.18 2.91 -4.02
C ALA A 96 -6.57 2.90 -4.66
N GLY A 97 -7.33 3.98 -4.43
CA GLY A 97 -8.80 4.00 -4.59
C GLY A 97 -9.33 4.55 -5.89
N ARG A 98 -8.51 4.88 -6.88
CA ARG A 98 -8.97 5.44 -8.15
C ARG A 98 -8.83 4.48 -9.32
N GLY A 99 -9.71 4.62 -10.32
CA GLY A 99 -9.63 3.96 -11.62
C GLY A 99 -10.08 2.50 -11.65
N GLY A 100 -10.62 1.94 -10.56
CA GLY A 100 -11.08 0.55 -10.54
C GLY A 100 -9.96 -0.48 -10.69
N ILE A 101 -8.73 -0.14 -10.28
CA ILE A 101 -7.53 -0.97 -10.50
C ILE A 101 -7.62 -2.34 -9.82
N GLY A 102 -8.42 -2.50 -8.77
CA GLY A 102 -8.69 -3.79 -8.15
C GLY A 102 -9.41 -4.74 -9.10
N ARG A 103 -10.29 -4.22 -9.97
CA ARG A 103 -10.92 -5.02 -11.03
C ARG A 103 -9.91 -5.56 -12.03
N VAL A 104 -8.87 -4.81 -12.36
CA VAL A 104 -7.80 -5.26 -13.26
C VAL A 104 -7.05 -6.46 -12.66
N PHE A 105 -6.81 -6.47 -11.35
CA PHE A 105 -6.24 -7.63 -10.66
C PHE A 105 -7.16 -8.84 -10.76
N ALA A 106 -8.46 -8.66 -10.48
CA ALA A 106 -9.45 -9.73 -10.59
C ALA A 106 -9.55 -10.28 -12.01
N ASP A 107 -9.63 -9.43 -13.03
CA ASP A 107 -9.67 -9.85 -14.44
C ASP A 107 -8.42 -10.61 -14.89
N LYS A 108 -7.27 -10.32 -14.31
CA LYS A 108 -6.02 -11.05 -14.56
C LYS A 108 -5.89 -12.31 -13.72
N HIS A 109 -6.84 -12.62 -12.87
CA HIS A 109 -6.80 -13.69 -11.87
C HIS A 109 -5.64 -13.54 -10.88
N ILE A 110 -5.22 -12.30 -10.59
CA ILE A 110 -4.22 -12.01 -9.59
C ILE A 110 -4.93 -11.70 -8.26
N LYS A 111 -4.78 -12.54 -7.27
CA LYS A 111 -5.35 -12.31 -5.93
C LYS A 111 -4.51 -11.38 -5.10
N ALA A 112 -3.20 -11.54 -5.18
CA ALA A 112 -2.27 -10.68 -4.46
C ALA A 112 -0.89 -10.63 -5.11
N LEU A 113 -0.14 -9.59 -4.73
CA LEU A 113 1.30 -9.51 -4.89
C LEU A 113 1.89 -9.41 -3.48
N VAL A 114 2.79 -10.31 -3.16
CA VAL A 114 3.47 -10.38 -1.86
C VAL A 114 4.91 -9.95 -2.03
N CYS A 115 5.37 -9.03 -1.20
CA CYS A 115 6.77 -8.62 -1.14
C CYS A 115 7.34 -8.99 0.23
N HIS A 116 8.41 -9.75 0.26
CA HIS A 116 9.14 -10.09 1.47
C HIS A 116 10.59 -9.61 1.38
N PHE A 117 11.01 -8.74 2.34
CA PHE A 117 12.37 -8.21 2.35
C PHE A 117 12.81 -7.76 3.76
N LYS A 118 13.87 -8.33 4.27
CA LYS A 118 14.43 -8.04 5.61
C LYS A 118 15.46 -6.92 5.64
N GLY A 119 15.98 -6.52 4.50
CA GLY A 119 17.18 -5.69 4.39
C GLY A 119 16.97 -4.17 4.33
N VAL A 120 15.94 -3.60 4.97
CA VAL A 120 15.62 -2.15 4.88
C VAL A 120 16.70 -1.22 5.47
N LYS A 121 17.82 -1.75 5.95
CA LYS A 121 18.89 -0.97 6.60
C LYS A 121 19.75 -0.16 5.62
N ALA A 122 19.77 -0.48 4.34
CA ALA A 122 20.54 0.23 3.34
C ALA A 122 19.80 1.45 2.80
N ASN A 123 20.50 2.55 2.56
CA ASN A 123 19.93 3.70 1.86
C ASN A 123 19.82 3.42 0.37
N LEU A 124 18.77 2.70 -0.02
CA LEU A 124 18.51 2.34 -1.41
C LEU A 124 18.04 3.52 -2.29
N ASN A 125 17.89 4.70 -1.70
CA ASN A 125 17.52 5.90 -2.46
C ASN A 125 18.72 6.56 -3.13
N HIS A 126 19.95 6.17 -2.77
CA HIS A 126 21.20 6.73 -3.31
C HIS A 126 21.22 8.26 -3.28
N VAL A 127 20.76 8.86 -2.18
CA VAL A 127 20.77 10.31 -2.03
C VAL A 127 22.21 10.83 -2.06
N TYR A 128 22.39 11.96 -2.72
CA TYR A 128 23.70 12.58 -2.91
C TYR A 128 24.39 12.89 -1.57
N ASP A 129 23.67 13.46 -0.62
CA ASP A 129 24.14 13.71 0.73
C ASP A 129 23.01 13.51 1.74
N ILE A 130 23.13 12.46 2.55
CA ILE A 130 22.14 12.12 3.58
C ILE A 130 22.13 13.13 4.72
N SER A 131 23.28 13.78 5.02
CA SER A 131 23.40 14.76 6.10
C SER A 131 22.60 16.03 5.76
N ILE A 132 22.74 16.52 4.53
CA ILE A 132 21.97 17.65 4.01
C ILE A 132 20.48 17.32 4.03
N LEU A 133 20.10 16.15 3.50
CA LEU A 133 18.71 15.72 3.46
C LEU A 133 18.07 15.67 4.85
N ASN A 134 18.76 15.09 5.82
CA ASN A 134 18.26 14.99 7.19
C ASN A 134 18.17 16.36 7.86
N ARG A 135 19.19 17.20 7.71
CA ARG A 135 19.20 18.56 8.28
C ARG A 135 18.06 19.41 7.74
N ASP A 136 17.94 19.48 6.42
CA ASP A 136 16.99 20.36 5.76
C ASP A 136 15.56 19.77 5.83
N GLY A 137 15.40 18.47 5.72
CA GLY A 137 14.12 17.79 5.94
C GLY A 137 13.58 17.99 7.36
N LEU A 138 14.43 17.88 8.39
CA LEU A 138 14.04 18.17 9.76
C LEU A 138 13.71 19.65 9.99
N LYS A 139 14.46 20.55 9.35
CA LYS A 139 14.17 21.99 9.40
C LYS A 139 12.79 22.28 8.83
N PHE A 140 12.51 21.87 7.60
CA PHE A 140 11.22 22.08 6.96
C PHE A 140 10.07 21.40 7.71
N HIS A 141 10.29 20.21 8.24
CA HIS A 141 9.28 19.54 9.05
C HIS A 141 8.90 20.35 10.31
N ARG A 142 9.89 20.95 10.97
CA ARG A 142 9.66 21.83 12.13
C ARG A 142 8.93 23.11 11.71
N GLU A 143 9.32 23.75 10.62
CA GLU A 143 8.65 24.94 10.09
C GLU A 143 7.17 24.65 9.81
N VAL A 144 6.85 23.55 9.10
CA VAL A 144 5.47 23.14 8.87
C VAL A 144 4.72 22.87 10.17
N ALA A 145 5.38 22.25 11.15
CA ALA A 145 4.76 21.90 12.43
C ALA A 145 4.43 23.14 13.30
N THR A 146 5.13 24.26 13.10
CA THR A 146 4.94 25.51 13.84
C THR A 146 4.01 26.51 13.14
N GLN A 147 3.53 26.22 11.94
CA GLN A 147 2.53 27.05 11.26
C GLN A 147 1.24 27.19 12.08
N ASP A 148 0.55 28.29 11.89
CA ASP A 148 -0.70 28.58 12.59
C ASP A 148 -1.83 27.59 12.24
N ASP A 149 -2.93 27.68 12.97
CA ASP A 149 -4.06 26.75 12.83
C ASP A 149 -4.73 26.81 11.45
N LYS A 150 -4.72 27.96 10.78
CA LYS A 150 -5.29 28.12 9.45
C LYS A 150 -4.42 27.41 8.40
N GLN A 151 -3.12 27.58 8.49
CA GLN A 151 -2.14 26.92 7.61
C GLN A 151 -2.07 25.40 7.89
N ASN A 152 -2.26 24.98 9.14
CA ASN A 152 -2.23 23.58 9.57
C ASN A 152 -3.60 22.90 9.66
N SER A 153 -4.65 23.46 9.07
CA SER A 153 -6.00 22.89 9.13
C SER A 153 -6.05 21.44 8.59
N MET A 154 -5.30 21.14 7.53
CA MET A 154 -5.17 19.77 7.00
C MET A 154 -4.55 18.80 8.02
N ARG A 155 -3.57 19.24 8.81
CA ARG A 155 -2.94 18.42 9.86
C ARG A 155 -3.94 18.03 10.96
N LYS A 156 -4.84 18.93 11.32
CA LYS A 156 -5.83 18.72 12.39
C LYS A 156 -7.02 17.89 11.94
N SER A 157 -7.54 18.16 10.76
CA SER A 157 -8.83 17.66 10.28
C SER A 157 -8.72 16.78 9.03
N GLY A 158 -7.50 16.56 8.51
CA GLY A 158 -7.31 15.90 7.22
C GLY A 158 -7.99 16.68 6.11
N THR A 159 -8.34 15.99 5.02
CA THR A 159 -9.04 16.61 3.88
C THR A 159 -10.45 17.06 4.21
N ALA A 160 -11.05 16.64 5.32
CA ALA A 160 -12.36 17.09 5.75
C ALA A 160 -12.45 18.61 6.01
N TYR A 161 -11.30 19.28 6.30
CA TYR A 161 -11.28 20.73 6.46
C TYR A 161 -11.77 21.49 5.22
N SER A 162 -11.60 20.90 4.04
CA SER A 162 -11.95 21.55 2.77
C SER A 162 -13.43 21.39 2.38
N LEU A 163 -14.20 20.55 3.07
CA LEU A 163 -15.60 20.27 2.71
C LEU A 163 -16.46 21.53 2.62
N ARG A 164 -16.35 22.42 3.62
CA ARG A 164 -17.11 23.67 3.62
C ARG A 164 -16.70 24.58 2.46
N ILE A 165 -15.39 24.73 2.26
CA ILE A 165 -14.85 25.55 1.16
C ILE A 165 -15.31 25.01 -0.19
N MET A 166 -15.21 23.68 -0.38
CA MET A 166 -15.65 23.03 -1.64
C MET A 166 -17.15 23.16 -1.85
N SER A 167 -17.95 23.10 -0.78
CA SER A 167 -19.39 23.34 -0.84
C SER A 167 -19.72 24.77 -1.21
N ASP A 168 -19.05 25.75 -0.60
CA ASP A 168 -19.27 27.19 -0.84
C ASP A 168 -18.91 27.60 -2.29
N TYR A 169 -18.02 26.85 -2.94
CA TYR A 169 -17.62 27.04 -4.34
C TYR A 169 -18.35 26.11 -5.34
N ASP A 170 -19.34 25.35 -4.90
CA ASP A 170 -20.09 24.38 -5.72
C ASP A 170 -19.22 23.31 -6.45
N ILE A 171 -18.05 23.00 -5.87
CA ILE A 171 -17.14 21.98 -6.42
C ILE A 171 -17.14 20.70 -5.61
N LEU A 172 -17.95 20.61 -4.56
CA LEU A 172 -18.13 19.38 -3.81
C LEU A 172 -19.01 18.41 -4.60
N PRO A 173 -18.52 17.20 -4.95
CA PRO A 173 -19.35 16.20 -5.61
C PRO A 173 -20.54 15.83 -4.71
N THR A 174 -21.73 16.16 -5.15
CA THR A 174 -22.99 15.75 -4.51
C THR A 174 -23.77 14.85 -5.45
N ARG A 175 -24.47 13.88 -4.88
CA ARG A 175 -25.49 13.16 -5.66
C ARG A 175 -26.75 14.00 -5.66
N ASN A 176 -27.14 14.42 -6.83
CA ASN A 176 -28.48 14.92 -7.09
C ASN A 176 -29.36 13.78 -7.59
#